data_10969473eb1d6945889e9ba7f40a61cb
#
_entry.id   10969473eb1d6945889e9ba7f40a61cb
#
_cell.length_a   1.000
_cell.length_b   1.000
_cell.length_c   1.000
_cell.angle_alpha   90.00
_cell.angle_beta   90.00
_cell.angle_gamma   90.00
#
_symmetry.space_group_name_H-M   'P 1'
#
loop_
_entity.id
_entity.type
_entity.pdbx_description
1 polymer ?
#
loop_
_entity_poly.entity_id
_entity_poly.type
_entity_poly.pdbx_seq_one_letter_code
_entity_poly.pdbx_strand_id
1 'polypeptide(L)'
;MTIKNMASSKIKHLLIAIVTIALVIMAITGKIENAHKRFLSVATASTGGTYYPMGVGLANVWSNHLKQENIQVTGQSSAGSIENIDLLQKNEAQLAILQSLLAVEAYQGVRNFKNHSYRDLRSISVLWPNVEHFVLLDDKIKDGTLNDITGTRFSVGPQASGTEQSTLIILQGINLSKQDIHPEYLGYGDTVSAIRDGRLDGGALPAGVPASAVTDMYASGVPARILNVTDEQLKTINAIANSWFRFVIKPETYPRQKQPVHTIAQPNILMTTRKIDEKTIYQLTKVMFENQKEVHQIHSSAKYILPENALKGVSVPLHLGAYRYYREIGLDIPDYLVPPELKATNNQ
;
A
#
# COMPACT_ATOMS: atom_id res chain seq x y z
N MET A 1 -17.60 -74.03 36.64
CA MET A 1 -17.83 -73.23 35.40
C MET A 1 -17.97 -71.74 35.72
N THR A 2 -17.11 -71.11 36.52
CA THR A 2 -17.45 -69.76 36.99
C THR A 2 -16.28 -68.75 37.05
N ILE A 3 -15.04 -69.17 37.01
CA ILE A 3 -13.89 -68.23 37.13
C ILE A 3 -13.36 -67.75 35.76
N LYS A 4 -13.47 -68.56 34.70
CA LYS A 4 -13.01 -68.21 33.35
C LYS A 4 -13.86 -67.13 32.68
N ASN A 5 -15.17 -67.08 32.99
CA ASN A 5 -16.09 -66.07 32.38
C ASN A 5 -15.97 -64.70 33.04
N MET A 6 -15.60 -64.58 34.30
CA MET A 6 -15.39 -63.32 35.00
C MET A 6 -14.08 -62.60 34.54
N ALA A 7 -13.01 -63.37 34.25
CA ALA A 7 -11.79 -62.83 33.76
C ALA A 7 -11.95 -62.27 32.30
N SER A 8 -12.71 -62.98 31.46
CA SER A 8 -13.02 -62.57 30.11
C SER A 8 -13.84 -61.29 30.04
N SER A 9 -14.81 -61.12 30.97
CA SER A 9 -15.62 -59.88 31.05
C SER A 9 -14.81 -58.69 31.47
N LYS A 10 -13.96 -58.79 32.50
CA LYS A 10 -13.09 -57.71 32.96
C LYS A 10 -12.09 -57.27 31.91
N ILE A 11 -11.51 -58.20 31.11
CA ILE A 11 -10.64 -57.88 30.01
C ILE A 11 -11.36 -57.15 28.87
N LYS A 12 -12.61 -57.50 28.54
CA LYS A 12 -13.44 -56.80 27.56
C LYS A 12 -13.73 -55.35 27.98
N HIS A 13 -14.10 -55.15 29.28
CA HIS A 13 -14.35 -53.78 29.76
C HIS A 13 -13.08 -52.94 29.79
N LEU A 14 -11.92 -53.51 30.11
CA LEU A 14 -10.64 -52.84 30.07
C LEU A 14 -10.25 -52.41 28.65
N LEU A 15 -10.46 -53.31 27.65
CA LEU A 15 -10.22 -53.01 26.24
C LEU A 15 -11.15 -51.92 25.71
N ILE A 16 -12.44 -51.93 26.09
CA ILE A 16 -13.38 -50.88 25.69
C ILE A 16 -12.96 -49.53 26.33
N ALA A 17 -12.55 -49.51 27.58
CA ALA A 17 -12.07 -48.30 28.23
C ALA A 17 -10.80 -47.73 27.55
N ILE A 18 -9.86 -48.59 27.21
CA ILE A 18 -8.63 -48.18 26.46
C ILE A 18 -8.97 -47.60 25.09
N VAL A 19 -9.88 -48.24 24.36
CA VAL A 19 -10.32 -47.75 23.02
C VAL A 19 -11.06 -46.40 23.16
N THR A 20 -11.90 -46.28 24.19
CA THR A 20 -12.63 -44.99 24.44
C THR A 20 -11.67 -43.87 24.82
N ILE A 21 -10.70 -44.17 25.67
CA ILE A 21 -9.64 -43.18 26.01
C ILE A 21 -8.81 -42.81 24.80
N ALA A 22 -8.42 -43.77 23.97
CA ALA A 22 -7.68 -43.54 22.72
C ALA A 22 -8.49 -42.67 21.72
N LEU A 23 -9.79 -42.94 21.59
CA LEU A 23 -10.70 -42.13 20.76
C LEU A 23 -10.88 -40.69 21.30
N VAL A 24 -10.96 -40.53 22.63
CA VAL A 24 -11.03 -39.22 23.25
C VAL A 24 -9.71 -38.46 23.10
N ILE A 25 -8.58 -39.13 23.28
CA ILE A 25 -7.25 -38.53 23.01
C ILE A 25 -7.11 -38.16 21.52
N MET A 26 -7.55 -39.01 20.59
CA MET A 26 -7.54 -38.74 19.16
C MET A 26 -8.48 -37.59 18.79
N ALA A 27 -9.65 -37.47 19.44
CA ALA A 27 -10.57 -36.34 19.27
C ALA A 27 -10.02 -35.03 19.87
N ILE A 28 -9.25 -35.09 20.96
CA ILE A 28 -8.58 -33.94 21.57
C ILE A 28 -7.33 -33.56 20.76
N THR A 29 -6.52 -34.54 20.32
CA THR A 29 -5.31 -34.27 19.50
C THR A 29 -5.66 -33.90 18.08
N GLY A 30 -6.75 -34.43 17.50
CA GLY A 30 -7.27 -34.00 16.19
C GLY A 30 -7.88 -32.61 16.17
N LYS A 31 -8.20 -32.02 17.36
CA LYS A 31 -8.58 -30.61 17.49
C LYS A 31 -7.41 -29.67 17.81
N ILE A 32 -6.24 -30.21 18.14
CA ILE A 32 -4.99 -29.44 18.14
C ILE A 32 -4.45 -29.53 16.69
N GLU A 33 -5.21 -29.02 15.73
CA GLU A 33 -4.59 -28.45 14.54
C GLU A 33 -3.60 -27.45 15.10
N ASN A 34 -2.31 -27.74 14.98
CA ASN A 34 -1.24 -26.78 15.18
C ASN A 34 -1.53 -25.65 14.19
N ALA A 35 -2.33 -24.68 14.60
CA ALA A 35 -2.56 -23.47 13.83
C ALA A 35 -1.22 -22.75 13.82
N HIS A 36 -0.38 -23.12 12.85
CA HIS A 36 0.91 -22.48 12.63
C HIS A 36 0.68 -20.98 12.55
N LYS A 37 1.38 -20.25 13.40
CA LYS A 37 1.34 -18.79 13.39
C LYS A 37 1.73 -18.31 12.01
N ARG A 38 0.87 -17.56 11.36
CA ARG A 38 1.11 -16.98 10.05
C ARG A 38 1.72 -15.60 10.23
N PHE A 39 2.91 -15.43 9.71
CA PHE A 39 3.60 -14.13 9.68
C PHE A 39 3.43 -13.52 8.30
N LEU A 40 2.90 -12.32 8.26
CA LEU A 40 2.70 -11.55 7.04
C LEU A 40 3.47 -10.24 7.17
N SER A 41 3.96 -9.71 6.07
CA SER A 41 4.57 -8.39 6.04
C SER A 41 3.90 -7.48 5.03
N VAL A 42 3.88 -6.18 5.35
CA VAL A 42 3.44 -5.11 4.48
C VAL A 42 4.66 -4.33 4.03
N ALA A 43 5.00 -4.41 2.76
CA ALA A 43 6.04 -3.58 2.16
C ALA A 43 5.53 -2.14 2.00
N THR A 44 6.32 -1.16 2.45
CA THR A 44 5.93 0.25 2.55
C THR A 44 6.85 1.17 1.73
N ALA A 45 7.56 2.09 2.35
CA ALA A 45 8.56 2.95 1.73
C ALA A 45 9.45 3.61 2.81
N SER A 46 10.13 4.71 2.48
CA SER A 46 10.94 5.48 3.41
C SER A 46 10.09 6.08 4.56
N THR A 47 10.71 6.23 5.73
CA THR A 47 10.03 6.65 6.97
C THR A 47 9.49 8.07 6.95
N GLY A 48 10.04 8.96 6.13
CA GLY A 48 9.56 10.37 6.00
C GLY A 48 8.27 10.55 5.20
N GLY A 49 7.76 9.48 4.56
CA GLY A 49 6.48 9.46 3.83
C GLY A 49 5.34 8.84 4.64
N THR A 50 4.18 8.69 3.99
CA THR A 50 2.97 8.17 4.63
C THR A 50 2.87 6.63 4.58
N TYR A 51 3.55 5.96 3.64
CA TYR A 51 3.48 4.50 3.49
C TYR A 51 3.91 3.78 4.76
N TYR A 52 5.05 4.17 5.34
CA TYR A 52 5.61 3.48 6.49
C TYR A 52 4.70 3.56 7.73
N PRO A 53 4.32 4.75 8.25
CA PRO A 53 3.43 4.83 9.41
C PRO A 53 2.08 4.16 9.14
N MET A 54 1.54 4.26 7.92
CA MET A 54 0.28 3.64 7.57
C MET A 54 0.37 2.11 7.54
N GLY A 55 1.41 1.56 6.91
CA GLY A 55 1.61 0.11 6.85
C GLY A 55 1.86 -0.51 8.22
N VAL A 56 2.68 0.14 9.07
CA VAL A 56 2.90 -0.29 10.46
C VAL A 56 1.61 -0.21 11.28
N GLY A 57 0.86 0.89 11.14
CA GLY A 57 -0.41 1.08 11.85
C GLY A 57 -1.46 0.02 11.46
N LEU A 58 -1.64 -0.22 10.16
CA LEU A 58 -2.54 -1.29 9.68
C LEU A 58 -2.08 -2.67 10.15
N ALA A 59 -0.78 -2.94 10.11
CA ALA A 59 -0.21 -4.21 10.60
C ALA A 59 -0.53 -4.43 12.08
N ASN A 60 -0.46 -3.39 12.91
CA ASN A 60 -0.83 -3.45 14.32
C ASN A 60 -2.33 -3.72 14.51
N VAL A 61 -3.20 -3.02 13.75
CA VAL A 61 -4.65 -3.25 13.81
C VAL A 61 -4.95 -4.71 13.44
N TRP A 62 -4.42 -5.21 12.33
CA TRP A 62 -4.63 -6.60 11.93
C TRP A 62 -4.10 -7.61 12.95
N SER A 63 -2.89 -7.41 13.48
CA SER A 63 -2.28 -8.31 14.46
C SER A 63 -3.08 -8.38 15.75
N ASN A 64 -3.67 -7.26 16.19
CA ASN A 64 -4.50 -7.21 17.41
C ASN A 64 -5.82 -7.95 17.19
N HIS A 65 -6.52 -7.70 16.10
CA HIS A 65 -7.84 -8.26 15.84
C HIS A 65 -7.81 -9.71 15.32
N LEU A 66 -6.70 -10.15 14.72
CA LEU A 66 -6.54 -11.51 14.16
C LEU A 66 -5.63 -12.42 15.00
N LYS A 67 -5.44 -12.09 16.27
CA LYS A 67 -4.62 -12.88 17.19
C LYS A 67 -5.16 -14.32 17.39
N GLN A 68 -6.48 -14.46 17.43
CA GLN A 68 -7.13 -15.77 17.61
C GLN A 68 -7.00 -16.65 16.35
N GLU A 69 -6.85 -16.05 15.18
CA GLU A 69 -6.60 -16.70 13.90
C GLU A 69 -5.11 -17.03 13.68
N ASN A 70 -4.26 -16.74 14.66
CA ASN A 70 -2.81 -16.88 14.61
C ASN A 70 -2.17 -16.10 13.45
N ILE A 71 -2.73 -14.96 13.07
CA ILE A 71 -2.17 -14.06 12.07
C ILE A 71 -1.42 -12.93 12.78
N GLN A 72 -0.16 -12.73 12.43
CA GLN A 72 0.65 -11.60 12.85
C GLN A 72 1.17 -10.88 11.61
N VAL A 73 0.97 -9.56 11.58
CA VAL A 73 1.38 -8.71 10.47
C VAL A 73 2.43 -7.71 10.95
N THR A 74 3.43 -7.42 10.13
CA THR A 74 4.45 -6.40 10.41
C THR A 74 4.61 -5.48 9.20
N GLY A 75 4.93 -4.21 9.46
CA GLY A 75 5.33 -3.27 8.38
C GLY A 75 6.85 -3.31 8.18
N GLN A 76 7.29 -3.33 6.93
CA GLN A 76 8.70 -3.24 6.55
C GLN A 76 8.96 -2.04 5.65
N SER A 77 10.06 -1.32 5.87
CA SER A 77 10.50 -0.24 4.99
C SER A 77 11.07 -0.80 3.68
N SER A 78 10.99 0.02 2.63
CA SER A 78 11.55 -0.27 1.31
C SER A 78 11.87 1.04 0.59
N ALA A 79 12.36 0.97 -0.65
CA ALA A 79 12.46 2.14 -1.52
C ALA A 79 11.08 2.63 -2.00
N GLY A 80 10.08 1.76 -2.09
CA GLY A 80 8.71 2.08 -2.53
C GLY A 80 8.17 1.15 -3.61
N SER A 81 7.27 1.65 -4.46
CA SER A 81 6.37 0.80 -5.28
C SER A 81 7.07 -0.22 -6.19
N ILE A 82 8.22 0.10 -6.79
CA ILE A 82 8.94 -0.85 -7.67
C ILE A 82 9.50 -2.01 -6.84
N GLU A 83 10.25 -1.69 -5.77
CA GLU A 83 10.78 -2.71 -4.87
C GLU A 83 9.65 -3.52 -4.22
N ASN A 84 8.55 -2.88 -3.85
CA ASN A 84 7.38 -3.55 -3.27
C ASN A 84 6.76 -4.59 -4.22
N ILE A 85 6.72 -4.32 -5.52
CA ILE A 85 6.28 -5.27 -6.54
C ILE A 85 7.20 -6.48 -6.56
N ASP A 86 8.52 -6.27 -6.52
CA ASP A 86 9.50 -7.36 -6.49
C ASP A 86 9.38 -8.20 -5.21
N LEU A 87 9.20 -7.56 -4.05
CA LEU A 87 9.00 -8.25 -2.76
C LEU A 87 7.72 -9.12 -2.78
N LEU A 88 6.62 -8.62 -3.38
CA LEU A 88 5.41 -9.42 -3.58
C LEU A 88 5.66 -10.62 -4.50
N GLN A 89 6.38 -10.46 -5.60
CA GLN A 89 6.66 -11.52 -6.56
C GLN A 89 7.53 -12.63 -5.97
N LYS A 90 8.53 -12.24 -5.18
CA LYS A 90 9.43 -13.16 -4.46
C LYS A 90 8.79 -13.76 -3.20
N ASN A 91 7.57 -13.34 -2.85
CA ASN A 91 6.87 -13.69 -1.60
C ASN A 91 7.66 -13.30 -0.34
N GLU A 92 8.51 -12.27 -0.44
CA GLU A 92 9.24 -11.66 0.67
C GLU A 92 8.37 -10.64 1.42
N ALA A 93 7.30 -10.16 0.78
CA ALA A 93 6.16 -9.51 1.41
C ALA A 93 4.85 -10.13 0.90
N GLN A 94 3.82 -10.17 1.74
CA GLN A 94 2.50 -10.71 1.39
C GLN A 94 1.53 -9.59 1.01
N LEU A 95 1.79 -8.40 1.52
CA LEU A 95 1.03 -7.18 1.28
C LEU A 95 1.99 -6.07 0.88
N ALA A 96 1.53 -5.11 0.09
CA ALA A 96 2.33 -3.94 -0.25
C ALA A 96 1.44 -2.73 -0.52
N ILE A 97 1.96 -1.53 -0.23
CA ILE A 97 1.34 -0.28 -0.65
C ILE A 97 2.01 0.15 -1.95
N LEU A 98 1.20 0.36 -3.00
CA LEU A 98 1.67 0.76 -4.32
C LEU A 98 0.94 2.02 -4.79
N GLN A 99 1.63 2.85 -5.58
CA GLN A 99 0.97 3.83 -6.44
C GLN A 99 0.14 3.10 -7.50
N SER A 100 -1.07 3.56 -7.79
CA SER A 100 -1.97 2.93 -8.77
C SER A 100 -1.33 2.82 -10.16
N LEU A 101 -0.59 3.85 -10.58
CA LEU A 101 0.18 3.86 -11.83
C LEU A 101 1.07 2.61 -11.95
N LEU A 102 1.91 2.37 -10.92
CA LEU A 102 2.88 1.26 -10.94
C LEU A 102 2.20 -0.10 -10.82
N ALA A 103 1.11 -0.20 -10.06
CA ALA A 103 0.32 -1.42 -9.97
C ALA A 103 -0.25 -1.84 -11.34
N VAL A 104 -0.78 -0.87 -12.09
CA VAL A 104 -1.32 -1.10 -13.44
C VAL A 104 -0.21 -1.45 -14.43
N GLU A 105 0.90 -0.69 -14.43
CA GLU A 105 2.03 -0.93 -15.33
C GLU A 105 2.63 -2.33 -15.11
N ALA A 106 2.82 -2.73 -13.86
CA ALA A 106 3.33 -4.06 -13.52
C ALA A 106 2.35 -5.17 -13.94
N TYR A 107 1.06 -4.99 -13.67
CA TYR A 107 0.05 -5.97 -14.06
C TYR A 107 -0.05 -6.13 -15.58
N GLN A 108 0.06 -5.04 -16.34
CA GLN A 108 -0.03 -5.04 -17.79
C GLN A 108 1.29 -5.42 -18.49
N GLY A 109 2.44 -5.26 -17.82
CA GLY A 109 3.75 -5.49 -18.40
C GLY A 109 4.17 -4.37 -19.37
N VAL A 110 3.93 -3.12 -18.99
CA VAL A 110 4.27 -1.94 -19.81
C VAL A 110 5.31 -1.05 -19.13
N ARG A 111 5.90 -0.14 -19.87
CA ARG A 111 6.95 0.80 -19.40
C ARG A 111 8.10 0.08 -18.67
N ASN A 112 8.29 0.34 -17.40
CA ASN A 112 9.34 -0.29 -16.58
C ASN A 112 9.21 -1.80 -16.48
N PHE A 113 8.02 -2.34 -16.73
CA PHE A 113 7.71 -3.77 -16.68
C PHE A 113 7.54 -4.39 -18.08
N LYS A 114 8.04 -3.72 -19.12
CA LYS A 114 7.98 -4.24 -20.49
C LYS A 114 8.59 -5.64 -20.56
N ASN A 115 7.82 -6.59 -21.08
CA ASN A 115 8.14 -8.02 -21.19
C ASN A 115 8.10 -8.80 -19.85
N HIS A 116 7.69 -8.17 -18.74
CA HIS A 116 7.56 -8.82 -17.43
C HIS A 116 6.22 -8.43 -16.78
N SER A 117 5.13 -9.04 -17.24
CA SER A 117 3.82 -8.78 -16.63
C SER A 117 3.63 -9.60 -15.35
N TYR A 118 3.21 -8.93 -14.29
CA TYR A 118 2.96 -9.54 -12.99
C TYR A 118 1.47 -9.85 -12.82
N ARG A 119 0.95 -10.82 -13.58
CA ARG A 119 -0.48 -11.20 -13.61
C ARG A 119 -0.99 -11.82 -12.32
N ASP A 120 -0.10 -12.15 -11.40
CA ASP A 120 -0.45 -12.64 -10.06
C ASP A 120 -0.86 -11.52 -9.10
N LEU A 121 -0.58 -10.25 -9.41
CA LEU A 121 -0.98 -9.12 -8.58
C LEU A 121 -2.50 -9.04 -8.45
N ARG A 122 -2.95 -8.71 -7.24
CA ARG A 122 -4.36 -8.50 -6.90
C ARG A 122 -4.50 -7.28 -6.00
N SER A 123 -5.53 -6.48 -6.26
CA SER A 123 -5.88 -5.35 -5.42
C SER A 123 -6.69 -5.79 -4.20
N ILE A 124 -6.48 -5.11 -3.08
CA ILE A 124 -7.33 -5.24 -1.91
C ILE A 124 -8.21 -3.99 -1.82
N SER A 125 -7.64 -2.80 -1.76
CA SER A 125 -8.38 -1.54 -1.56
C SER A 125 -7.55 -0.33 -1.99
N VAL A 126 -8.20 0.74 -2.41
CA VAL A 126 -7.63 2.09 -2.34
C VAL A 126 -7.48 2.47 -0.87
N LEU A 127 -6.38 3.13 -0.54
CA LEU A 127 -6.10 3.58 0.83
C LEU A 127 -6.29 5.09 0.97
N TRP A 128 -5.51 5.91 0.25
CA TRP A 128 -5.60 7.38 0.28
C TRP A 128 -4.99 7.99 -0.99
N PRO A 129 -5.29 9.27 -1.29
CA PRO A 129 -4.63 10.01 -2.36
C PRO A 129 -3.13 10.20 -2.08
N ASN A 130 -2.28 9.76 -3.00
CA ASN A 130 -0.86 10.07 -3.03
C ASN A 130 -0.68 11.43 -3.69
N VAL A 131 -0.58 12.46 -2.86
CA VAL A 131 -0.55 13.87 -3.29
C VAL A 131 0.87 14.26 -3.67
N GLU A 132 1.06 14.83 -4.83
CA GLU A 132 2.37 15.29 -5.29
C GLU A 132 2.78 16.57 -4.54
N HIS A 133 3.95 16.54 -3.91
CA HIS A 133 4.59 17.68 -3.26
C HIS A 133 5.93 17.92 -3.96
N PHE A 134 5.93 18.80 -4.95
CA PHE A 134 7.16 19.28 -5.56
C PHE A 134 7.62 20.49 -4.78
N VAL A 135 8.61 20.31 -3.91
CA VAL A 135 9.15 21.38 -3.08
C VAL A 135 10.35 22.03 -3.75
N LEU A 136 10.47 23.36 -3.65
CA LEU A 136 11.57 24.13 -4.23
C LEU A 136 11.94 25.29 -3.31
N LEU A 137 13.23 25.64 -3.23
CA LEU A 137 13.71 26.84 -2.55
C LEU A 137 13.11 28.10 -3.17
N ASP A 138 12.74 29.06 -2.34
CA ASP A 138 12.06 30.30 -2.75
C ASP A 138 12.88 31.13 -3.75
N ASP A 139 14.22 31.10 -3.66
CA ASP A 139 15.13 31.81 -4.58
C ASP A 139 15.20 31.18 -5.98
N LYS A 140 14.69 29.97 -6.15
CA LYS A 140 14.59 29.27 -7.43
C LYS A 140 13.23 29.42 -8.10
N ILE A 141 12.23 29.91 -7.36
CA ILE A 141 10.86 30.05 -7.84
C ILE A 141 10.68 31.34 -8.64
N LYS A 142 10.16 31.19 -9.87
CA LYS A 142 9.87 32.29 -10.80
C LYS A 142 8.38 32.49 -10.97
N ASP A 143 7.65 31.43 -11.39
CA ASP A 143 6.21 31.47 -11.61
C ASP A 143 5.41 30.57 -10.62
N GLY A 144 6.09 29.76 -9.82
CA GLY A 144 5.49 28.90 -8.81
C GLY A 144 4.88 27.62 -9.37
N THR A 145 5.21 27.25 -10.61
CA THR A 145 4.78 26.01 -11.26
C THR A 145 5.92 25.02 -11.40
N LEU A 146 5.62 23.80 -11.93
CA LEU A 146 6.63 22.77 -12.15
C LEU A 146 7.75 23.18 -13.13
N ASN A 147 7.56 24.23 -13.94
CA ASN A 147 8.59 24.72 -14.86
C ASN A 147 9.83 25.24 -14.12
N ASP A 148 9.67 25.71 -12.89
CA ASP A 148 10.74 26.25 -12.07
C ASP A 148 11.79 25.21 -11.65
N ILE A 149 11.50 23.92 -11.82
CA ILE A 149 12.42 22.82 -11.52
C ILE A 149 13.60 22.79 -12.50
N THR A 150 13.47 23.39 -13.68
CA THR A 150 14.50 23.40 -14.73
C THR A 150 15.83 23.95 -14.23
N GLY A 151 16.92 23.19 -14.45
CA GLY A 151 18.29 23.57 -14.07
C GLY A 151 18.62 23.41 -12.59
N THR A 152 17.70 22.87 -11.78
CA THR A 152 17.89 22.72 -10.34
C THR A 152 18.50 21.38 -9.95
N ARG A 153 19.15 21.33 -8.77
CA ARG A 153 19.54 20.07 -8.08
C ARG A 153 18.30 19.54 -7.39
N PHE A 154 17.70 18.49 -7.95
CA PHE A 154 16.37 18.06 -7.58
C PHE A 154 16.32 16.57 -7.23
N SER A 155 15.83 16.24 -6.05
CA SER A 155 15.57 14.83 -5.68
C SER A 155 14.33 14.31 -6.38
N VAL A 156 14.50 13.31 -7.22
CA VAL A 156 13.40 12.62 -7.91
C VAL A 156 12.83 11.45 -7.10
N GLY A 157 13.32 11.24 -5.89
CA GLY A 157 12.97 10.10 -5.03
C GLY A 157 13.99 8.97 -5.07
N PRO A 158 13.90 8.00 -4.17
CA PRO A 158 14.81 6.85 -4.13
C PRO A 158 14.80 6.06 -5.44
N GLN A 159 15.91 5.44 -5.79
CA GLN A 159 15.95 4.47 -6.89
C GLN A 159 14.97 3.32 -6.62
N ALA A 160 14.37 2.77 -7.66
CA ALA A 160 13.36 1.71 -7.57
C ALA A 160 12.12 2.09 -6.75
N SER A 161 11.83 3.39 -6.62
CA SER A 161 10.62 3.90 -5.98
C SER A 161 9.53 4.27 -6.97
N GLY A 162 8.28 4.32 -6.48
CA GLY A 162 7.19 4.93 -7.23
C GLY A 162 7.38 6.44 -7.40
N THR A 163 8.05 7.10 -6.45
CA THR A 163 8.37 8.53 -6.50
C THR A 163 9.27 8.85 -7.69
N GLU A 164 10.34 8.09 -7.90
CA GLU A 164 11.20 8.25 -9.06
C GLU A 164 10.40 8.15 -10.37
N GLN A 165 9.58 7.10 -10.49
CA GLN A 165 8.85 6.85 -11.74
C GLN A 165 7.76 7.90 -11.97
N SER A 166 6.96 8.25 -10.96
CA SER A 166 5.94 9.29 -11.10
C SER A 166 6.55 10.65 -11.42
N THR A 167 7.66 11.02 -10.75
CA THR A 167 8.37 12.28 -11.02
C THR A 167 8.85 12.35 -12.47
N LEU A 168 9.47 11.28 -12.98
CA LEU A 168 9.97 11.26 -14.36
C LEU A 168 8.85 11.35 -15.40
N ILE A 169 7.71 10.72 -15.16
CA ILE A 169 6.53 10.82 -16.02
C ILE A 169 5.94 12.23 -15.97
N ILE A 170 5.87 12.84 -14.79
CA ILE A 170 5.39 14.21 -14.61
C ILE A 170 6.32 15.20 -15.34
N LEU A 171 7.64 15.08 -15.19
CA LEU A 171 8.60 15.88 -15.94
C LEU A 171 8.40 15.73 -17.45
N GLN A 172 8.28 14.51 -17.95
CA GLN A 172 8.00 14.26 -19.37
C GLN A 172 6.70 14.94 -19.83
N GLY A 173 5.65 14.93 -19.02
CA GLY A 173 4.37 15.58 -19.32
C GLY A 173 4.45 17.10 -19.43
N ILE A 174 5.48 17.72 -18.87
CA ILE A 174 5.75 19.17 -18.98
C ILE A 174 6.94 19.47 -19.89
N ASN A 175 7.31 18.53 -20.76
CA ASN A 175 8.42 18.61 -21.70
C ASN A 175 9.81 18.78 -21.07
N LEU A 176 9.99 18.25 -19.84
CA LEU A 176 11.27 18.15 -19.16
C LEU A 176 11.73 16.69 -19.10
N SER A 177 13.02 16.52 -18.99
CA SER A 177 13.69 15.22 -18.86
C SER A 177 14.74 15.25 -17.75
N LYS A 178 15.39 14.13 -17.47
CA LYS A 178 16.52 14.06 -16.53
C LYS A 178 17.67 15.01 -16.88
N GLN A 179 17.84 15.33 -18.17
CA GLN A 179 18.90 16.21 -18.66
C GLN A 179 18.64 17.69 -18.37
N ASP A 180 17.38 18.03 -18.09
CA ASP A 180 16.97 19.41 -17.78
C ASP A 180 17.07 19.75 -16.31
N ILE A 181 17.49 18.80 -15.47
CA ILE A 181 17.73 18.94 -14.02
C ILE A 181 19.05 18.27 -13.65
N HIS A 182 19.49 18.47 -12.40
CA HIS A 182 20.56 17.68 -11.78
C HIS A 182 19.91 16.70 -10.79
N PRO A 183 19.57 15.46 -11.24
CA PRO A 183 18.75 14.55 -10.45
C PRO A 183 19.55 13.90 -9.32
N GLU A 184 18.92 13.85 -8.14
CA GLU A 184 19.37 13.11 -6.97
C GLU A 184 18.32 12.08 -6.54
N TYR A 185 18.74 11.00 -5.90
CA TYR A 185 17.90 9.84 -5.59
C TYR A 185 17.86 9.59 -4.09
N LEU A 186 17.13 10.43 -3.37
CA LEU A 186 17.11 10.42 -1.91
C LEU A 186 15.74 10.07 -1.35
N GLY A 187 15.74 9.47 -0.15
CA GLY A 187 14.53 9.34 0.68
C GLY A 187 14.02 10.71 1.14
N TYR A 188 12.77 10.77 1.62
CA TYR A 188 12.11 12.05 1.91
C TYR A 188 12.80 12.85 3.02
N GLY A 189 13.18 12.19 4.11
CA GLY A 189 13.92 12.84 5.20
C GLY A 189 15.29 13.36 4.75
N ASP A 190 16.02 12.57 3.96
CA ASP A 190 17.32 12.93 3.41
C ASP A 190 17.21 14.08 2.39
N THR A 191 16.13 14.08 1.57
CA THR A 191 15.82 15.17 0.64
C THR A 191 15.64 16.50 1.40
N VAL A 192 14.80 16.50 2.44
CA VAL A 192 14.56 17.70 3.26
C VAL A 192 15.85 18.16 3.97
N SER A 193 16.63 17.24 4.51
CA SER A 193 17.94 17.54 5.11
C SER A 193 18.90 18.14 4.09
N ALA A 194 18.97 17.58 2.87
CA ALA A 194 19.83 18.08 1.81
C ALA A 194 19.41 19.49 1.31
N ILE A 195 18.10 19.78 1.26
CA ILE A 195 17.58 21.12 0.95
C ILE A 195 18.00 22.10 2.05
N ARG A 196 17.79 21.76 3.31
CA ARG A 196 18.18 22.59 4.46
C ARG A 196 19.68 22.89 4.48
N ASP A 197 20.50 21.91 4.13
CA ASP A 197 21.95 22.05 4.10
C ASP A 197 22.48 22.73 2.81
N GLY A 198 21.60 23.18 1.90
CA GLY A 198 21.96 23.81 0.63
C GLY A 198 22.59 22.87 -0.42
N ARG A 199 22.51 21.57 -0.23
CA ARG A 199 23.00 20.55 -1.19
C ARG A 199 22.02 20.31 -2.32
N LEU A 200 20.71 20.50 -2.07
CA LEU A 200 19.63 20.42 -3.05
C LEU A 200 18.86 21.73 -3.13
N ASP A 201 18.28 21.99 -4.28
CA ASP A 201 17.39 23.12 -4.51
C ASP A 201 15.92 22.72 -4.29
N GLY A 202 15.59 21.42 -4.44
CA GLY A 202 14.24 20.92 -4.27
C GLY A 202 14.12 19.41 -4.33
N GLY A 203 12.88 18.90 -4.32
CA GLY A 203 12.61 17.47 -4.45
C GLY A 203 11.12 17.13 -4.54
N ALA A 204 10.82 15.94 -5.04
CA ALA A 204 9.51 15.35 -5.11
C ALA A 204 9.26 14.45 -3.88
N LEU A 205 8.14 14.71 -3.17
CA LEU A 205 7.78 14.04 -1.91
C LEU A 205 6.31 13.58 -1.95
N PRO A 206 5.86 12.80 -2.97
CA PRO A 206 4.47 12.39 -3.07
C PRO A 206 4.04 11.56 -1.86
N ALA A 207 3.01 12.02 -1.16
CA ALA A 207 2.58 11.41 0.10
C ALA A 207 1.11 11.71 0.42
N GLY A 208 0.58 11.04 1.45
CA GLY A 208 -0.66 11.48 2.09
C GLY A 208 -0.45 12.80 2.84
N VAL A 209 -1.50 13.59 2.97
CA VAL A 209 -1.46 14.92 3.59
C VAL A 209 -1.95 14.86 5.04
N PRO A 210 -1.20 15.43 6.01
CA PRO A 210 0.12 16.04 5.89
C PRO A 210 1.24 14.99 5.86
N ALA A 211 2.29 15.21 5.07
CA ALA A 211 3.49 14.38 5.05
C ALA A 211 4.49 14.86 6.11
N SER A 212 5.10 13.95 6.88
CA SER A 212 6.00 14.32 7.98
C SER A 212 7.23 15.08 7.49
N ALA A 213 7.90 14.61 6.44
CA ALA A 213 9.07 15.30 5.88
C ALA A 213 8.74 16.72 5.39
N VAL A 214 7.56 16.92 4.78
CA VAL A 214 7.12 18.27 4.34
C VAL A 214 6.79 19.15 5.55
N THR A 215 6.16 18.57 6.59
CA THR A 215 5.92 19.28 7.85
C THR A 215 7.24 19.74 8.48
N ASP A 216 8.24 18.87 8.53
CA ASP A 216 9.57 19.16 9.08
C ASP A 216 10.28 20.26 8.27
N MET A 217 10.19 20.24 6.94
CA MET A 217 10.72 21.29 6.08
C MET A 217 10.14 22.66 6.44
N TYR A 218 8.81 22.75 6.51
CA TYR A 218 8.16 24.02 6.87
C TYR A 218 8.46 24.43 8.32
N ALA A 219 8.50 23.49 9.25
CA ALA A 219 8.78 23.78 10.67
C ALA A 219 10.20 24.25 10.90
N SER A 220 11.19 23.71 10.17
CA SER A 220 12.60 24.04 10.31
C SER A 220 12.99 25.45 9.82
N GLY A 221 12.08 26.15 9.15
CA GLY A 221 12.36 27.52 8.68
C GLY A 221 13.06 27.61 7.33
N VAL A 222 13.30 26.51 6.65
CA VAL A 222 13.84 26.52 5.28
C VAL A 222 12.95 27.37 4.37
N PRO A 223 13.51 28.34 3.60
CA PRO A 223 12.75 29.16 2.67
C PRO A 223 12.45 28.36 1.40
N ALA A 224 11.50 27.43 1.52
CA ALA A 224 11.04 26.56 0.44
C ALA A 224 9.53 26.39 0.52
N ARG A 225 8.91 26.14 -0.62
CA ARG A 225 7.46 25.87 -0.70
C ARG A 225 7.14 24.82 -1.74
N ILE A 226 5.90 24.34 -1.69
CA ILE A 226 5.34 23.39 -2.66
C ILE A 226 4.91 24.19 -3.91
N LEU A 227 5.31 23.73 -5.09
CA LEU A 227 4.91 24.27 -6.38
C LEU A 227 3.49 23.87 -6.74
N ASN A 228 2.82 24.71 -7.54
CA ASN A 228 1.54 24.40 -8.14
C ASN A 228 1.71 23.55 -9.41
N VAL A 229 0.71 22.76 -9.70
CA VAL A 229 0.52 22.08 -11.00
C VAL A 229 -0.66 22.74 -11.70
N THR A 230 -0.46 23.34 -12.87
CA THR A 230 -1.53 23.98 -13.63
C THR A 230 -2.48 22.95 -14.25
N ASP A 231 -3.66 23.39 -14.70
CA ASP A 231 -4.61 22.49 -15.38
C ASP A 231 -4.06 22.01 -16.73
N GLU A 232 -3.30 22.85 -17.44
CA GLU A 232 -2.63 22.45 -18.67
C GLU A 232 -1.53 21.41 -18.38
N GLN A 233 -0.72 21.60 -17.34
CA GLN A 233 0.26 20.60 -16.92
C GLN A 233 -0.41 19.27 -16.54
N LEU A 234 -1.51 19.29 -15.78
CA LEU A 234 -2.26 18.09 -15.46
C LEU A 234 -2.76 17.37 -16.72
N LYS A 235 -3.27 18.11 -17.68
CA LYS A 235 -3.75 17.56 -18.97
C LYS A 235 -2.62 16.90 -19.77
N THR A 236 -1.46 17.56 -19.88
CA THR A 236 -0.32 17.00 -20.62
C THR A 236 0.33 15.82 -19.91
N ILE A 237 0.41 15.84 -18.57
CA ILE A 237 0.85 14.71 -17.75
C ILE A 237 -0.07 13.50 -17.97
N ASN A 238 -1.39 13.69 -17.92
CA ASN A 238 -2.35 12.62 -18.14
C ASN A 238 -2.40 12.10 -19.57
N ALA A 239 -1.93 12.86 -20.55
CA ALA A 239 -1.74 12.37 -21.93
C ALA A 239 -0.60 11.33 -22.00
N ILE A 240 0.39 11.40 -21.09
CA ILE A 240 1.46 10.40 -20.98
C ILE A 240 0.98 9.16 -20.21
N ALA A 241 0.33 9.37 -19.05
CA ALA A 241 -0.22 8.31 -18.21
C ALA A 241 -1.44 8.85 -17.45
N ASN A 242 -2.63 8.37 -17.78
CA ASN A 242 -3.90 8.83 -17.20
C ASN A 242 -4.09 8.27 -15.77
N SER A 243 -3.38 8.85 -14.80
CA SER A 243 -3.38 8.38 -13.42
C SER A 243 -3.66 9.46 -12.38
N TRP A 244 -3.51 10.74 -12.73
CA TRP A 244 -3.61 11.84 -11.78
C TRP A 244 -4.93 12.59 -11.90
N PHE A 245 -5.39 13.08 -10.76
CA PHE A 245 -6.53 13.97 -10.63
C PHE A 245 -6.14 15.23 -9.85
N ARG A 246 -6.92 16.31 -10.04
CA ARG A 246 -6.70 17.56 -9.31
C ARG A 246 -6.84 17.36 -7.81
N PHE A 247 -5.88 17.86 -7.05
CA PHE A 247 -5.92 17.92 -5.59
C PHE A 247 -5.53 19.33 -5.10
N VAL A 248 -6.15 19.76 -3.99
CA VAL A 248 -5.82 21.04 -3.36
C VAL A 248 -5.38 20.78 -1.93
N ILE A 249 -4.13 21.11 -1.62
CA ILE A 249 -3.65 21.17 -0.24
C ILE A 249 -4.18 22.46 0.36
N LYS A 250 -5.00 22.34 1.41
CA LYS A 250 -5.66 23.48 2.05
C LYS A 250 -4.64 24.39 2.72
N PRO A 251 -4.92 25.68 2.85
CA PRO A 251 -4.11 26.58 3.70
C PRO A 251 -3.94 25.99 5.10
N GLU A 252 -2.81 26.29 5.73
CA GLU A 252 -2.48 25.87 7.09
C GLU A 252 -2.39 24.35 7.32
N THR A 253 -2.33 23.58 6.22
CA THR A 253 -2.01 22.15 6.30
C THR A 253 -0.60 21.91 6.82
N TYR A 254 0.34 22.75 6.41
CA TYR A 254 1.72 22.77 6.89
C TYR A 254 2.03 24.07 7.64
N PRO A 255 2.97 24.06 8.60
CA PRO A 255 3.40 25.28 9.28
C PRO A 255 3.77 26.39 8.29
N ARG A 256 3.27 27.61 8.49
CA ARG A 256 3.53 28.78 7.63
C ARG A 256 3.04 28.72 6.19
N GLN A 257 2.38 27.64 5.75
CA GLN A 257 1.74 27.56 4.44
C GLN A 257 0.39 28.31 4.48
N LYS A 258 0.40 29.57 4.05
CA LYS A 258 -0.77 30.47 4.12
C LYS A 258 -1.73 30.34 2.94
N GLN A 259 -1.23 29.92 1.78
CA GLN A 259 -2.01 29.82 0.55
C GLN A 259 -2.35 28.37 0.23
N PRO A 260 -3.48 28.10 -0.44
CA PRO A 260 -3.74 26.78 -0.98
C PRO A 260 -2.69 26.41 -2.02
N VAL A 261 -2.37 25.13 -2.14
CA VAL A 261 -1.50 24.62 -3.21
C VAL A 261 -2.34 23.76 -4.14
N HIS A 262 -2.44 24.17 -5.39
CA HIS A 262 -3.11 23.43 -6.44
C HIS A 262 -2.14 22.40 -7.01
N THR A 263 -2.31 21.13 -6.66
CA THR A 263 -1.44 20.04 -7.09
C THR A 263 -2.26 18.89 -7.68
N ILE A 264 -1.65 17.74 -7.84
CA ILE A 264 -2.27 16.53 -8.37
C ILE A 264 -2.05 15.37 -7.43
N ALA A 265 -2.90 14.34 -7.54
CA ALA A 265 -2.77 13.13 -6.75
C ALA A 265 -3.15 11.91 -7.58
N GLN A 266 -2.66 10.74 -7.17
CA GLN A 266 -3.09 9.44 -7.68
C GLN A 266 -3.48 8.52 -6.52
N PRO A 267 -4.27 7.45 -6.71
CA PRO A 267 -4.57 6.54 -5.61
C PRO A 267 -3.34 5.77 -5.13
N ASN A 268 -3.21 5.59 -3.81
CA ASN A 268 -2.40 4.52 -3.23
C ASN A 268 -3.29 3.31 -3.00
N ILE A 269 -2.81 2.12 -3.37
CA ILE A 269 -3.55 0.87 -3.33
C ILE A 269 -2.83 -0.14 -2.45
N LEU A 270 -3.58 -0.80 -1.58
CA LEU A 270 -3.12 -2.01 -0.89
C LEU A 270 -3.21 -3.19 -1.85
N MET A 271 -2.09 -3.82 -2.07
CA MET A 271 -1.92 -4.92 -3.01
C MET A 271 -1.44 -6.19 -2.33
N THR A 272 -1.69 -7.30 -2.99
CA THR A 272 -1.21 -8.65 -2.66
C THR A 272 -1.03 -9.46 -3.94
N THR A 273 -0.81 -10.75 -3.82
CA THR A 273 -0.83 -11.69 -4.95
C THR A 273 -1.94 -12.73 -4.77
N ARG A 274 -2.40 -13.33 -5.88
CA ARG A 274 -3.38 -14.43 -5.84
C ARG A 274 -2.91 -15.67 -5.04
N LYS A 275 -1.63 -15.72 -4.65
CA LYS A 275 -1.05 -16.83 -3.89
C LYS A 275 -1.45 -16.83 -2.42
N ILE A 276 -1.84 -15.68 -1.88
CA ILE A 276 -2.32 -15.59 -0.50
C ILE A 276 -3.73 -16.17 -0.47
N ASP A 277 -4.06 -16.92 0.57
CA ASP A 277 -5.36 -17.58 0.67
C ASP A 277 -6.52 -16.59 0.84
N GLU A 278 -7.68 -16.97 0.29
CA GLU A 278 -8.90 -16.14 0.28
C GLU A 278 -9.31 -15.74 1.68
N LYS A 279 -9.29 -16.67 2.65
CA LYS A 279 -9.72 -16.43 4.02
C LYS A 279 -8.87 -15.35 4.69
N THR A 280 -7.56 -15.41 4.51
CA THR A 280 -6.64 -14.40 5.08
C THR A 280 -6.94 -13.01 4.53
N ILE A 281 -7.02 -12.83 3.22
CA ILE A 281 -7.30 -11.51 2.63
C ILE A 281 -8.72 -11.03 2.97
N TYR A 282 -9.70 -11.92 3.02
CA TYR A 282 -11.05 -11.57 3.49
C TYR A 282 -11.00 -11.00 4.92
N GLN A 283 -10.31 -11.68 5.85
CA GLN A 283 -10.20 -11.24 7.24
C GLN A 283 -9.46 -9.90 7.37
N LEU A 284 -8.34 -9.73 6.65
CA LEU A 284 -7.60 -8.45 6.64
C LEU A 284 -8.46 -7.31 6.11
N THR A 285 -9.20 -7.54 5.02
CA THR A 285 -10.10 -6.54 4.44
C THR A 285 -11.22 -6.18 5.40
N LYS A 286 -11.87 -7.18 6.00
CA LYS A 286 -12.94 -7.02 6.97
C LYS A 286 -12.48 -6.23 8.19
N VAL A 287 -11.38 -6.63 8.82
CA VAL A 287 -10.81 -5.93 9.99
C VAL A 287 -10.50 -4.48 9.68
N MET A 288 -9.92 -4.18 8.52
CA MET A 288 -9.58 -2.81 8.12
C MET A 288 -10.81 -1.91 8.04
N PHE A 289 -11.94 -2.40 7.52
CA PHE A 289 -13.15 -1.60 7.36
C PHE A 289 -14.08 -1.63 8.57
N GLU A 290 -14.10 -2.68 9.37
CA GLU A 290 -14.92 -2.75 10.57
C GLU A 290 -14.31 -2.02 11.78
N ASN A 291 -12.99 -1.75 11.74
CA ASN A 291 -12.28 -1.05 12.83
C ASN A 291 -11.82 0.37 12.40
N GLN A 292 -12.66 1.09 11.67
CA GLN A 292 -12.35 2.42 11.13
C GLN A 292 -11.84 3.41 12.18
N LYS A 293 -12.36 3.36 13.42
CA LYS A 293 -11.91 4.26 14.48
C LYS A 293 -10.42 4.11 14.78
N GLU A 294 -9.91 2.88 14.84
CA GLU A 294 -8.50 2.59 15.06
C GLU A 294 -7.68 2.92 13.81
N VAL A 295 -8.18 2.54 12.63
CA VAL A 295 -7.51 2.83 11.34
C VAL A 295 -7.35 4.34 11.14
N HIS A 296 -8.38 5.15 11.43
CA HIS A 296 -8.33 6.60 11.26
C HIS A 296 -7.40 7.31 12.25
N GLN A 297 -7.01 6.66 13.35
CA GLN A 297 -6.03 7.19 14.29
C GLN A 297 -4.58 7.03 13.83
N ILE A 298 -4.32 6.16 12.84
CA ILE A 298 -2.96 5.91 12.34
C ILE A 298 -2.37 7.18 11.71
N HIS A 299 -3.15 7.85 10.87
CA HIS A 299 -2.70 9.04 10.13
C HIS A 299 -3.92 9.82 9.61
N SER A 300 -3.79 11.13 9.43
CA SER A 300 -4.89 11.96 8.89
C SER A 300 -5.42 11.48 7.53
N SER A 301 -4.55 10.92 6.70
CA SER A 301 -4.93 10.36 5.39
C SER A 301 -5.72 9.06 5.50
N ALA A 302 -5.70 8.38 6.64
CA ALA A 302 -6.49 7.16 6.83
C ALA A 302 -8.00 7.40 6.79
N LYS A 303 -8.46 8.65 6.90
CA LYS A 303 -9.86 9.05 6.72
C LYS A 303 -10.43 8.69 5.34
N TYR A 304 -9.55 8.51 4.35
CA TYR A 304 -9.95 8.07 3.01
C TYR A 304 -10.21 6.56 2.91
N ILE A 305 -9.76 5.77 3.91
CA ILE A 305 -9.99 4.32 3.96
C ILE A 305 -11.42 4.07 4.41
N LEU A 306 -12.32 4.07 3.43
CA LEU A 306 -13.76 3.91 3.59
C LEU A 306 -14.26 2.90 2.54
N PRO A 307 -15.28 2.07 2.84
CA PRO A 307 -15.84 1.12 1.88
C PRO A 307 -16.22 1.76 0.55
N GLU A 308 -16.88 2.92 0.58
CA GLU A 308 -17.30 3.67 -0.59
C GLU A 308 -16.16 4.22 -1.46
N ASN A 309 -14.95 4.26 -0.93
CA ASN A 309 -13.75 4.67 -1.66
C ASN A 309 -12.90 3.49 -2.13
N ALA A 310 -13.15 2.29 -1.61
CA ALA A 310 -12.26 1.13 -1.73
C ALA A 310 -11.89 0.75 -3.18
N LEU A 311 -12.77 1.02 -4.13
CA LEU A 311 -12.60 0.64 -5.55
C LEU A 311 -12.30 1.82 -6.47
N LYS A 312 -12.29 3.08 -5.97
CA LYS A 312 -12.11 4.28 -6.79
C LYS A 312 -10.68 4.39 -7.33
N GLY A 313 -10.52 4.18 -8.65
CA GLY A 313 -9.21 4.23 -9.31
C GLY A 313 -8.40 2.94 -9.21
N VAL A 314 -9.00 1.84 -8.74
CA VAL A 314 -8.45 0.49 -8.88
C VAL A 314 -8.60 0.03 -10.32
N SER A 315 -7.54 -0.53 -10.91
CA SER A 315 -7.55 -1.05 -12.29
C SER A 315 -6.92 -2.45 -12.40
N VAL A 316 -6.39 -2.98 -11.29
CA VAL A 316 -5.92 -4.36 -11.18
C VAL A 316 -7.04 -5.19 -10.54
N PRO A 317 -7.35 -6.41 -11.01
CA PRO A 317 -8.41 -7.24 -10.44
C PRO A 317 -8.26 -7.42 -8.93
N LEU A 318 -9.39 -7.53 -8.24
CA LEU A 318 -9.45 -7.76 -6.81
C LEU A 318 -8.92 -9.17 -6.45
N HIS A 319 -8.40 -9.28 -5.25
CA HIS A 319 -8.18 -10.57 -4.63
C HIS A 319 -9.52 -11.22 -4.24
N LEU A 320 -9.63 -12.55 -4.35
CA LEU A 320 -10.86 -13.29 -4.01
C LEU A 320 -11.42 -12.94 -2.63
N GLY A 321 -10.56 -12.81 -1.62
CA GLY A 321 -10.98 -12.46 -0.26
C GLY A 321 -11.54 -11.04 -0.15
N ALA A 322 -10.93 -10.07 -0.82
CA ALA A 322 -11.44 -8.70 -0.87
C ALA A 322 -12.75 -8.63 -1.65
N TYR A 323 -12.82 -9.30 -2.81
CA TYR A 323 -14.04 -9.42 -3.61
C TYR A 323 -15.20 -10.00 -2.79
N ARG A 324 -14.98 -11.08 -2.04
CA ARG A 324 -15.97 -11.71 -1.17
C ARG A 324 -16.49 -10.73 -0.11
N TYR A 325 -15.60 -10.00 0.57
CA TYR A 325 -16.01 -9.01 1.57
C TYR A 325 -16.85 -7.90 0.95
N TYR A 326 -16.43 -7.35 -0.20
CA TYR A 326 -17.20 -6.30 -0.87
C TYR A 326 -18.56 -6.76 -1.35
N ARG A 327 -18.68 -8.00 -1.80
CA ARG A 327 -19.99 -8.60 -2.12
C ARG A 327 -20.88 -8.74 -0.88
N GLU A 328 -20.31 -9.13 0.25
CA GLU A 328 -21.02 -9.29 1.53
C GLU A 328 -21.62 -7.94 2.00
N ILE A 329 -20.88 -6.84 1.86
CA ILE A 329 -21.37 -5.51 2.25
C ILE A 329 -22.20 -4.81 1.14
N GLY A 330 -22.48 -5.49 0.02
CA GLY A 330 -23.31 -4.96 -1.06
C GLY A 330 -22.65 -3.90 -1.92
N LEU A 331 -21.31 -3.83 -1.98
CA LEU A 331 -20.60 -2.88 -2.83
C LEU A 331 -20.74 -3.28 -4.29
N ASP A 332 -21.04 -2.32 -5.17
CA ASP A 332 -21.05 -2.54 -6.62
C ASP A 332 -19.63 -2.69 -7.14
N ILE A 333 -19.32 -3.84 -7.73
CA ILE A 333 -17.97 -4.19 -8.20
C ILE A 333 -17.97 -4.21 -9.73
N PRO A 334 -17.24 -3.29 -10.38
CA PRO A 334 -17.10 -3.30 -11.82
C PRO A 334 -16.53 -4.62 -12.37
N ASP A 335 -17.02 -5.07 -13.52
CA ASP A 335 -16.65 -6.35 -14.15
C ASP A 335 -15.15 -6.53 -14.36
N TYR A 336 -14.41 -5.44 -14.63
CA TYR A 336 -12.96 -5.50 -14.83
C TYR A 336 -12.19 -5.75 -13.53
N LEU A 337 -12.82 -5.56 -12.36
CA LEU A 337 -12.24 -5.85 -11.04
C LEU A 337 -12.58 -7.25 -10.53
N VAL A 338 -13.51 -7.96 -11.17
CA VAL A 338 -13.84 -9.34 -10.80
C VAL A 338 -12.59 -10.22 -10.94
N PRO A 339 -12.25 -11.01 -9.91
CA PRO A 339 -11.09 -11.89 -9.94
C PRO A 339 -11.11 -12.82 -11.16
N PRO A 340 -10.03 -12.93 -11.94
CA PRO A 340 -9.97 -13.82 -13.10
C PRO A 340 -10.23 -15.29 -12.74
N GLU A 341 -9.93 -15.69 -11.53
CA GLU A 341 -10.15 -17.02 -10.98
C GLU A 341 -11.62 -17.44 -11.02
N LEU A 342 -12.54 -16.50 -10.82
CA LEU A 342 -13.99 -16.75 -10.88
C LEU A 342 -14.50 -16.87 -12.32
N LYS A 343 -13.83 -16.19 -13.27
CA LYS A 343 -14.22 -16.26 -14.70
C LYS A 343 -13.83 -17.59 -15.34
N ALA A 344 -12.74 -18.21 -14.87
CA ALA A 344 -12.26 -19.50 -15.37
C ALA A 344 -13.17 -20.67 -14.97
N THR A 345 -13.84 -20.59 -13.81
CA THR A 345 -14.73 -21.65 -13.30
C THR A 345 -16.10 -21.68 -14.00
N ASN A 346 -16.53 -20.57 -14.62
CA ASN A 346 -17.82 -20.50 -15.33
C ASN A 346 -17.73 -20.98 -16.80
N ASN A 347 -16.53 -21.31 -17.29
CA ASN A 347 -16.30 -21.79 -18.66
C ASN A 347 -15.94 -23.29 -18.73
N GLN A 348 -16.10 -24.04 -17.64
CA GLN A 348 -16.01 -25.49 -17.56
C GLN A 348 -17.39 -26.09 -17.25
#